data_f4919d49a370d93f170fdd76a94e0ace
#
_entry.id   f4919d49a370d93f170fdd76a94e0ace
#
_cell.length_a   1.000
_cell.length_b   1.000
_cell.length_c   1.000
_cell.angle_alpha   90.00
_cell.angle_beta   90.00
_cell.angle_gamma   90.00
#
_symmetry.space_group_name_H-M   'P 1'
#
loop_
_entity.id
_entity.type
_entity.pdbx_description
1 polymer ?
#
loop_
_entity_poly.entity_id
_entity_poly.type
_entity_poly.pdbx_seq_one_letter_code
_entity_poly.pdbx_strand_id
1 'polypeptide(L)'
;MSQLLSNLPTGAKVKFGKFQVNSETAQPIVWTVVAKNHQCTPAYPTNAITLHAAEILDLRCFDAKEPSNSNSDRQNYGNNRYSVSNLDQWLNKDAAGGAWYSAAHSADHSPDTTAGTGGYGTQYAARPGFLNGFTDDEKAAILSTTIRVVKPSIDGGSYED
;
A
#
# COMPACT_ATOMS: atom_id res chain seq x y z
N MET A 1 -29.91 -7.69 -4.77
CA MET A 1 -29.31 -7.09 -5.99
C MET A 1 -27.96 -6.50 -5.61
N SER A 2 -26.87 -6.96 -6.19
CA SER A 2 -25.57 -6.34 -5.99
C SER A 2 -25.54 -5.03 -6.79
N GLN A 3 -25.28 -3.93 -6.11
CA GLN A 3 -25.11 -2.63 -6.76
C GLN A 3 -23.71 -2.55 -7.35
N LEU A 4 -23.58 -2.16 -8.61
CA LEU A 4 -22.27 -1.93 -9.23
C LEU A 4 -21.62 -0.70 -8.56
N LEU A 5 -20.35 -0.83 -8.21
CA LEU A 5 -19.56 0.26 -7.60
C LEU A 5 -19.59 1.53 -8.46
N SER A 6 -19.54 1.38 -9.77
CA SER A 6 -19.60 2.49 -10.74
C SER A 6 -20.87 3.35 -10.65
N ASN A 7 -21.95 2.82 -10.07
CA ASN A 7 -23.21 3.56 -9.91
C ASN A 7 -23.23 4.44 -8.65
N LEU A 8 -22.26 4.30 -7.76
CA LEU A 8 -22.19 5.09 -6.53
C LEU A 8 -21.85 6.55 -6.85
N PRO A 9 -22.53 7.51 -6.23
CA PRO A 9 -22.16 8.92 -6.36
C PRO A 9 -20.87 9.24 -5.58
N THR A 10 -20.20 10.32 -5.96
CA THR A 10 -19.11 10.89 -5.16
C THR A 10 -19.63 11.24 -3.76
N GLY A 11 -18.84 10.94 -2.74
CA GLY A 11 -19.20 11.04 -1.33
C GLY A 11 -19.89 9.81 -0.74
N ALA A 12 -20.35 8.87 -1.57
CA ALA A 12 -20.92 7.62 -1.07
C ALA A 12 -19.86 6.79 -0.33
N LYS A 13 -20.32 6.06 0.68
CA LYS A 13 -19.48 5.12 1.42
C LYS A 13 -19.75 3.70 0.97
N VAL A 14 -18.70 2.90 0.86
CA VAL A 14 -18.76 1.50 0.46
C VAL A 14 -17.84 0.67 1.34
N LYS A 15 -18.25 -0.55 1.64
CA LYS A 15 -17.39 -1.55 2.29
C LYS A 15 -16.74 -2.40 1.19
N PHE A 16 -15.41 -2.48 1.22
CA PHE A 16 -14.64 -3.19 0.22
C PHE A 16 -13.32 -3.66 0.82
N GLY A 17 -13.08 -4.97 0.80
CA GLY A 17 -11.99 -5.61 1.52
C GLY A 17 -12.16 -5.56 3.04
N LYS A 18 -11.25 -6.24 3.73
CA LYS A 18 -11.17 -6.27 5.20
C LYS A 18 -9.76 -5.98 5.65
N PHE A 19 -9.63 -5.38 6.81
CA PHE A 19 -8.35 -5.13 7.44
C PHE A 19 -8.39 -5.47 8.92
N GLN A 20 -7.30 -6.08 9.40
CA GLN A 20 -7.13 -6.39 10.82
C GLN A 20 -6.19 -5.38 11.46
N VAL A 21 -6.72 -4.56 12.33
CA VAL A 21 -5.93 -3.64 13.16
C VAL A 21 -5.46 -4.38 14.40
N ASN A 22 -4.15 -4.42 14.60
CA ASN A 22 -3.53 -5.08 15.77
C ASN A 22 -3.97 -6.55 15.92
N SER A 23 -4.42 -6.95 17.11
CA SER A 23 -4.92 -8.30 17.43
C SER A 23 -6.43 -8.47 17.23
N GLU A 24 -7.11 -7.46 16.71
CA GLU A 24 -8.54 -7.51 16.51
C GLU A 24 -8.93 -8.40 15.32
N THR A 25 -10.20 -8.79 15.29
CA THR A 25 -10.75 -9.50 14.13
C THR A 25 -10.81 -8.53 12.93
N ALA A 26 -10.45 -9.03 11.76
CA ALA A 26 -10.50 -8.25 10.53
C ALA A 26 -11.89 -7.66 10.28
N GLN A 27 -11.98 -6.34 10.12
CA GLN A 27 -13.21 -5.60 9.89
C GLN A 27 -13.28 -5.11 8.44
N PRO A 28 -14.49 -4.98 7.87
CA PRO A 28 -14.65 -4.37 6.56
C PRO A 28 -14.07 -2.96 6.52
N ILE A 29 -13.26 -2.68 5.51
CA ILE A 29 -12.75 -1.33 5.28
C ILE A 29 -13.89 -0.49 4.71
N VAL A 30 -14.11 0.69 5.29
CA VAL A 30 -15.04 1.68 4.77
C VAL A 30 -14.29 2.67 3.90
N TRP A 31 -14.74 2.80 2.67
CA TRP A 31 -14.17 3.71 1.67
C TRP A 31 -15.17 4.81 1.32
N THR A 32 -14.66 5.96 0.95
CA THR A 32 -15.43 7.06 0.37
C THR A 32 -15.12 7.16 -1.12
N VAL A 33 -16.13 7.21 -1.95
CA VAL A 33 -15.96 7.51 -3.39
C VAL A 33 -15.56 8.97 -3.53
N VAL A 34 -14.33 9.23 -3.96
CA VAL A 34 -13.79 10.59 -4.07
C VAL A 34 -13.78 11.11 -5.50
N ALA A 35 -13.76 10.23 -6.48
CA ALA A 35 -13.84 10.60 -7.90
C ALA A 35 -14.44 9.49 -8.74
N LYS A 36 -14.95 9.87 -9.91
CA LYS A 36 -15.41 8.96 -10.97
C LYS A 36 -14.64 9.26 -12.24
N ASN A 37 -14.28 8.22 -12.99
CA ASN A 37 -13.54 8.37 -14.25
C ASN A 37 -12.30 9.25 -14.11
N HIS A 38 -11.61 9.13 -12.97
CA HIS A 38 -10.39 9.88 -12.73
C HIS A 38 -9.37 9.55 -13.81
N GLN A 39 -8.83 10.59 -14.44
CA GLN A 39 -7.83 10.41 -15.49
C GLN A 39 -6.45 10.23 -14.87
N CYS A 40 -5.82 9.13 -15.19
CA CYS A 40 -4.44 8.81 -14.83
C CYS A 40 -3.78 8.10 -16.01
N THR A 41 -2.53 7.75 -15.89
CA THR A 41 -1.81 7.01 -16.94
C THR A 41 -1.55 5.57 -16.46
N PRO A 42 -2.02 4.52 -17.18
CA PRO A 42 -2.97 4.60 -18.30
C PRO A 42 -4.35 5.15 -17.87
N ALA A 43 -5.09 5.69 -18.82
CA ALA A 43 -6.44 6.17 -18.53
C ALA A 43 -7.32 5.03 -18.01
N TYR A 44 -8.06 5.28 -16.94
CA TYR A 44 -9.03 4.31 -16.44
C TYR A 44 -10.13 4.05 -17.45
N PRO A 45 -10.66 2.82 -17.47
CA PRO A 45 -11.87 2.55 -18.25
C PRO A 45 -13.00 3.46 -17.78
N THR A 46 -13.92 3.74 -18.67
CA THR A 46 -15.19 4.41 -18.31
C THR A 46 -15.87 3.61 -17.20
N ASN A 47 -16.42 4.30 -16.22
CA ASN A 47 -17.05 3.74 -15.01
C ASN A 47 -16.11 3.32 -13.88
N ALA A 48 -14.83 3.61 -13.95
CA ALA A 48 -13.94 3.47 -12.79
C ALA A 48 -14.28 4.49 -11.70
N ILE A 49 -14.13 4.08 -10.44
CA ILE A 49 -14.24 4.98 -9.28
C ILE A 49 -12.92 5.00 -8.53
N THR A 50 -12.62 6.13 -7.92
CA THR A 50 -11.50 6.27 -7.00
C THR A 50 -12.04 6.21 -5.57
N LEU A 51 -11.48 5.32 -4.78
CA LEU A 51 -11.82 5.12 -3.38
C LEU A 51 -10.72 5.67 -2.49
N HIS A 52 -11.11 6.35 -1.44
CA HIS A 52 -10.23 6.79 -0.36
C HIS A 52 -10.71 6.17 0.95
N ALA A 53 -9.81 5.59 1.74
CA ALA A 53 -10.18 5.03 3.03
C ALA A 53 -10.79 6.13 3.92
N ALA A 54 -11.93 5.83 4.53
CA ALA A 54 -12.65 6.81 5.34
C ALA A 54 -11.93 7.14 6.66
N GLU A 55 -11.03 6.27 7.08
CA GLU A 55 -10.27 6.38 8.32
C GLU A 55 -8.82 5.93 8.08
N ILE A 56 -7.93 6.34 8.97
CA ILE A 56 -6.55 5.81 8.99
C ILE A 56 -6.64 4.34 9.42
N LEU A 57 -6.17 3.44 8.56
CA LEU A 57 -6.22 2.01 8.83
C LEU A 57 -5.04 1.56 9.69
N ASP A 58 -3.85 2.08 9.42
CA ASP A 58 -2.63 1.70 10.12
C ASP A 58 -1.52 2.74 9.95
N LEU A 59 -0.48 2.61 10.76
CA LEU A 59 0.77 3.36 10.66
C LEU A 59 1.90 2.36 10.42
N ARG A 60 2.63 2.53 9.32
CA ARG A 60 3.70 1.61 8.92
C ARG A 60 5.00 2.35 8.65
N CYS A 61 6.13 1.66 8.90
CA CYS A 61 7.39 2.10 8.35
C CYS A 61 7.30 2.12 6.82
N PHE A 62 7.84 3.16 6.22
CA PHE A 62 7.88 3.27 4.77
C PHE A 62 8.76 2.17 4.17
N ASP A 63 9.94 1.97 4.76
CA ASP A 63 10.91 1.00 4.31
C ASP A 63 11.77 0.48 5.46
N ALA A 64 12.42 -0.66 5.29
CA ALA A 64 13.38 -1.21 6.22
C ALA A 64 14.74 -0.50 6.08
N LYS A 65 15.55 -0.59 7.13
CA LYS A 65 16.96 -0.22 7.06
C LYS A 65 17.70 -1.08 6.04
N GLU A 66 18.65 -0.47 5.38
CA GLU A 66 19.49 -1.15 4.37
C GLU A 66 20.96 -1.24 4.86
N PRO A 67 21.31 -2.11 5.81
CA PRO A 67 22.63 -2.10 6.45
C PRO A 67 23.83 -2.27 5.50
N SER A 68 23.61 -2.88 4.34
CA SER A 68 24.65 -3.09 3.32
C SER A 68 24.70 -1.98 2.26
N ASN A 69 23.86 -0.95 2.38
CA ASN A 69 23.89 0.18 1.46
C ASN A 69 25.13 1.05 1.70
N SER A 70 25.70 1.65 0.66
CA SER A 70 26.83 2.57 0.77
C SER A 70 26.45 3.96 1.32
N ASN A 71 25.18 4.30 1.31
CA ASN A 71 24.68 5.58 1.83
C ASN A 71 24.26 5.42 3.30
N SER A 72 24.79 6.28 4.19
CA SER A 72 24.54 6.22 5.63
C SER A 72 23.08 6.45 6.00
N ASP A 73 22.35 7.29 5.27
CA ASP A 73 20.94 7.54 5.56
C ASP A 73 20.09 6.30 5.23
N ARG A 74 20.40 5.61 4.14
CA ARG A 74 19.75 4.35 3.81
C ARG A 74 20.09 3.24 4.77
N GLN A 75 21.33 3.17 5.24
CA GLN A 75 21.72 2.21 6.29
C GLN A 75 20.91 2.39 7.57
N ASN A 76 20.57 3.63 7.93
CA ASN A 76 19.93 3.96 9.19
C ASN A 76 18.41 4.07 9.10
N TYR A 77 17.88 4.50 7.96
CA TYR A 77 16.46 4.89 7.83
C TYR A 77 15.72 4.20 6.70
N GLY A 78 16.41 3.42 5.85
CA GLY A 78 15.83 2.82 4.67
C GLY A 78 15.69 3.81 3.52
N ASN A 79 14.80 3.49 2.60
CA ASN A 79 14.63 4.15 1.32
C ASN A 79 13.42 5.07 1.33
N ASN A 80 13.48 6.19 0.64
CA ASN A 80 12.34 7.10 0.42
C ASN A 80 11.73 6.95 -0.97
N ARG A 81 12.14 5.96 -1.71
CA ARG A 81 11.65 5.69 -3.06
C ARG A 81 10.50 4.71 -3.02
N TYR A 82 9.31 5.14 -3.45
CA TYR A 82 8.08 4.37 -3.29
C TYR A 82 8.16 3.02 -4.01
N SER A 83 8.58 3.00 -5.27
CA SER A 83 8.58 1.81 -6.14
C SER A 83 9.44 0.64 -5.63
N VAL A 84 10.33 0.89 -4.68
CA VAL A 84 11.21 -0.12 -4.08
C VAL A 84 11.03 -0.23 -2.57
N SER A 85 10.02 0.41 -2.01
CA SER A 85 9.76 0.41 -0.58
C SER A 85 9.01 -0.84 -0.11
N ASN A 86 9.18 -1.19 1.15
CA ASN A 86 8.37 -2.22 1.78
C ASN A 86 6.88 -1.82 1.81
N LEU A 87 6.58 -0.52 1.88
CA LEU A 87 5.20 -0.06 1.85
C LEU A 87 4.50 -0.39 0.53
N ASP A 88 5.17 -0.16 -0.61
CA ASP A 88 4.65 -0.55 -1.92
C ASP A 88 4.44 -2.06 -2.03
N GLN A 89 5.43 -2.85 -1.60
CA GLN A 89 5.33 -4.30 -1.59
C GLN A 89 4.13 -4.78 -0.75
N TRP A 90 3.95 -4.23 0.43
CA TRP A 90 2.86 -4.61 1.32
C TRP A 90 1.49 -4.25 0.76
N LEU A 91 1.32 -3.05 0.23
CA LEU A 91 0.04 -2.58 -0.31
C LEU A 91 -0.44 -3.40 -1.50
N ASN A 92 0.48 -3.93 -2.29
CA ASN A 92 0.20 -4.62 -3.55
C ASN A 92 0.26 -6.15 -3.47
N LYS A 93 0.35 -6.74 -2.27
CA LYS A 93 0.43 -8.20 -2.08
C LYS A 93 -0.73 -8.74 -1.24
N ASP A 94 -1.13 -9.97 -1.57
CA ASP A 94 -2.07 -10.78 -0.79
C ASP A 94 -1.39 -11.96 -0.09
N ALA A 95 -0.07 -12.05 -0.18
CA ALA A 95 0.71 -13.13 0.40
C ALA A 95 0.62 -13.17 1.93
N ALA A 96 0.81 -14.35 2.50
CA ALA A 96 0.87 -14.55 3.94
C ALA A 96 1.99 -13.73 4.60
N GLY A 97 1.91 -13.56 5.91
CA GLY A 97 2.98 -12.94 6.69
C GLY A 97 4.31 -13.63 6.44
N GLY A 98 5.37 -12.86 6.32
CA GLY A 98 6.71 -13.33 5.97
C GLY A 98 6.96 -13.59 4.48
N ALA A 99 5.93 -13.50 3.62
CA ALA A 99 6.03 -13.86 2.22
C ALA A 99 5.68 -12.71 1.23
N TRP A 100 5.23 -11.56 1.72
CA TRP A 100 4.82 -10.44 0.86
C TRP A 100 5.96 -9.49 0.47
N TYR A 101 7.04 -9.49 1.21
CA TYR A 101 8.21 -8.68 0.89
C TYR A 101 9.30 -9.52 0.22
N SER A 102 10.11 -8.89 -0.55
CA SER A 102 11.29 -9.48 -1.19
C SER A 102 12.41 -8.44 -1.19
N ALA A 103 13.64 -8.88 -1.36
CA ALA A 103 14.73 -7.99 -1.67
C ALA A 103 14.52 -7.42 -3.08
N ALA A 104 13.84 -6.28 -3.18
CA ALA A 104 13.55 -5.62 -4.46
C ALA A 104 14.85 -5.09 -5.10
N HIS A 105 15.87 -4.84 -4.28
CA HIS A 105 17.23 -4.51 -4.67
C HIS A 105 18.23 -5.09 -3.66
N SER A 106 19.50 -5.11 -4.00
CA SER A 106 20.55 -5.85 -3.27
C SER A 106 20.76 -5.44 -1.81
N ALA A 107 20.28 -4.27 -1.40
CA ALA A 107 20.40 -3.76 -0.04
C ALA A 107 19.15 -4.00 0.82
N ASP A 108 18.07 -4.49 0.24
CA ASP A 108 16.79 -4.67 0.94
C ASP A 108 16.85 -5.72 2.05
N HIS A 109 16.07 -5.46 3.05
CA HIS A 109 15.80 -6.35 4.17
C HIS A 109 14.30 -6.55 4.37
N SER A 110 13.98 -7.54 5.19
CA SER A 110 12.63 -7.63 5.73
C SER A 110 12.30 -6.40 6.56
N PRO A 111 11.03 -5.95 6.58
CA PRO A 111 10.63 -4.81 7.38
C PRO A 111 11.05 -4.93 8.84
N ASP A 112 11.66 -3.89 9.38
CA ASP A 112 12.03 -3.85 10.78
C ASP A 112 10.77 -3.82 11.65
N THR A 113 10.69 -4.75 12.58
CA THR A 113 9.58 -4.84 13.53
C THR A 113 9.66 -3.81 14.64
N THR A 114 10.81 -3.16 14.82
CA THR A 114 11.09 -2.29 15.96
C THR A 114 11.22 -0.82 15.60
N ALA A 115 11.34 -0.50 14.32
CA ALA A 115 11.67 0.84 13.89
C ALA A 115 10.51 1.83 14.06
N GLY A 116 10.65 2.71 15.02
CA GLY A 116 10.14 4.08 14.98
C GLY A 116 8.63 4.31 15.05
N THR A 117 7.84 3.29 15.24
CA THR A 117 6.40 3.39 15.02
C THR A 117 5.56 3.56 16.29
N GLY A 118 6.18 3.93 17.40
CA GLY A 118 5.43 4.17 18.64
C GLY A 118 4.57 2.99 19.10
N GLY A 119 4.96 1.76 18.77
CA GLY A 119 4.23 0.55 19.09
C GLY A 119 3.30 0.02 17.98
N TYR A 120 3.12 0.76 16.90
CA TYR A 120 2.25 0.35 15.79
C TYR A 120 2.93 -0.58 14.76
N GLY A 121 4.25 -0.62 14.72
CA GLY A 121 5.00 -1.36 13.71
C GLY A 121 5.41 -2.77 14.09
N THR A 122 5.13 -3.20 15.31
CA THR A 122 5.48 -4.53 15.75
C THR A 122 4.79 -5.59 14.88
N GLN A 123 5.59 -6.49 14.34
CA GLN A 123 5.12 -7.60 13.51
C GLN A 123 4.68 -7.22 12.08
N TYR A 124 5.12 -6.10 11.53
CA TYR A 124 4.81 -5.73 10.16
C TYR A 124 5.16 -6.86 9.17
N ALA A 125 6.37 -7.40 9.23
CA ALA A 125 6.79 -8.53 8.39
C ALA A 125 5.94 -9.79 8.59
N ALA A 126 5.51 -10.08 9.82
CA ALA A 126 4.73 -11.27 10.16
C ALA A 126 3.24 -11.16 9.79
N ARG A 127 2.76 -9.97 9.42
CA ARG A 127 1.37 -9.79 8.98
C ARG A 127 1.23 -10.07 7.49
N PRO A 128 0.06 -10.51 7.04
CA PRO A 128 -0.22 -10.66 5.61
C PRO A 128 -0.08 -9.33 4.86
N GLY A 129 0.14 -9.41 3.57
CA GLY A 129 0.02 -8.28 2.67
C GLY A 129 -1.39 -7.68 2.72
N PHE A 130 -1.50 -6.40 2.38
CA PHE A 130 -2.75 -5.65 2.52
C PHE A 130 -3.92 -6.28 1.76
N LEU A 131 -3.67 -6.78 0.55
CA LEU A 131 -4.71 -7.40 -0.27
C LEU A 131 -5.16 -8.78 0.21
N ASN A 132 -4.51 -9.36 1.22
CA ASN A 132 -4.93 -10.64 1.81
C ASN A 132 -6.35 -10.57 2.42
N GLY A 133 -6.77 -9.41 2.87
CA GLY A 133 -8.11 -9.18 3.38
C GLY A 133 -9.20 -9.00 2.32
N PHE A 134 -8.88 -9.13 1.04
CA PHE A 134 -9.80 -8.96 -0.08
C PHE A 134 -10.15 -10.32 -0.69
N THR A 135 -11.41 -10.49 -1.07
CA THR A 135 -11.84 -11.66 -1.86
C THR A 135 -11.25 -11.61 -3.27
N ASP A 136 -11.26 -12.73 -3.98
CA ASP A 136 -10.76 -12.75 -5.36
C ASP A 136 -11.55 -11.83 -6.28
N ASP A 137 -12.87 -11.75 -6.11
CA ASP A 137 -13.72 -10.82 -6.87
C ASP A 137 -13.38 -9.35 -6.55
N GLU A 138 -13.10 -9.03 -5.28
CA GLU A 138 -12.66 -7.69 -4.89
C GLU A 138 -11.31 -7.36 -5.48
N LYS A 139 -10.34 -8.28 -5.43
CA LYS A 139 -9.02 -8.10 -6.05
C LYS A 139 -9.13 -7.91 -7.56
N ALA A 140 -9.97 -8.69 -8.23
CA ALA A 140 -10.21 -8.57 -9.68
C ALA A 140 -10.87 -7.23 -10.07
N ALA A 141 -11.56 -6.56 -9.14
CA ALA A 141 -12.16 -5.25 -9.37
C ALA A 141 -11.16 -4.09 -9.18
N ILE A 142 -9.99 -4.33 -8.60
CA ILE A 142 -8.95 -3.32 -8.43
C ILE A 142 -8.24 -3.10 -9.76
N LEU A 143 -8.23 -1.86 -10.22
CA LEU A 143 -7.53 -1.48 -11.45
C LEU A 143 -6.09 -1.14 -11.14
N SER A 144 -5.17 -1.77 -11.86
CA SER A 144 -3.77 -1.40 -11.84
C SER A 144 -3.58 -0.03 -12.50
N THR A 145 -2.79 0.83 -11.88
CA THR A 145 -2.50 2.17 -12.40
C THR A 145 -1.06 2.55 -12.12
N THR A 146 -0.50 3.35 -13.01
CA THR A 146 0.79 4.00 -12.77
C THR A 146 0.57 5.30 -12.03
N ILE A 147 1.25 5.47 -10.92
CA ILE A 147 1.28 6.73 -10.18
C ILE A 147 2.66 7.36 -10.31
N ARG A 148 2.68 8.67 -10.54
CA ARG A 148 3.93 9.43 -10.56
C ARG A 148 4.27 9.91 -9.17
N VAL A 149 5.43 9.51 -8.67
CA VAL A 149 5.93 9.89 -7.35
C VAL A 149 7.25 10.64 -7.46
N VAL A 150 7.51 11.52 -6.49
CA VAL A 150 8.77 12.26 -6.43
C VAL A 150 9.88 11.30 -6.01
N LYS A 151 10.96 11.31 -6.78
CA LYS A 151 12.17 10.57 -6.48
C LYS A 151 13.12 11.44 -5.65
N PRO A 152 13.71 10.93 -4.55
CA PRO A 152 14.65 11.71 -3.77
C PRO A 152 15.91 12.07 -4.56
N SER A 153 16.58 13.15 -4.18
CA SER A 153 17.77 13.66 -4.88
C SER A 153 18.91 12.64 -4.95
N ILE A 154 19.03 11.77 -3.95
CA ILE A 154 20.01 10.68 -3.91
C ILE A 154 19.81 9.66 -5.05
N ASP A 155 18.60 9.53 -5.57
CA ASP A 155 18.25 8.67 -6.70
C ASP A 155 18.17 9.46 -8.02
N GLY A 156 18.75 10.64 -8.08
CA GLY A 156 18.80 11.50 -9.25
C GLY A 156 17.69 12.56 -9.29
N GLY A 157 16.83 12.64 -8.29
CA GLY A 157 15.73 13.61 -8.23
C GLY A 157 14.64 13.37 -9.27
N SER A 158 13.77 14.38 -9.49
CA SER A 158 12.68 14.30 -10.46
C SER A 158 11.57 13.31 -10.04
N TYR A 159 11.05 12.51 -10.96
CA TYR A 159 9.90 11.62 -10.72
C TYR A 159 10.24 10.18 -11.17
N GLU A 160 9.50 9.23 -10.62
CA GLU A 160 9.37 7.87 -11.14
C GLU A 160 7.88 7.56 -11.39
N ASP A 161 7.63 6.72 -12.38
CA ASP A 161 6.29 6.26 -12.79
C ASP A 161 6.13 4.78 -12.47
#